data_89b9f7d2302f1879197b3e6ba7fc61fb
#
_entry.id   89b9f7d2302f1879197b3e6ba7fc61fb
#
_cell.length_a   1.000
_cell.length_b   1.000
_cell.length_c   1.000
_cell.angle_alpha   90.00
_cell.angle_beta   90.00
_cell.angle_gamma   90.00
#
_symmetry.space_group_name_H-M   'P 1'
#
loop_
_entity.id
_entity.type
_entity.pdbx_description
1 polymer ?
#
loop_
_entity_poly.entity_id
_entity_poly.type
_entity_poly.pdbx_seq_one_letter_code
_entity_poly.pdbx_strand_id
1 'polypeptide(L)'
;MVQRFDVGPRLSEMAIHNGVCYLAGQVPEDATQDMAGQVAQVLGAIDALLARAGSDKRKILMCQIYIKDLADFPALNAVWEAWVPAGHAPPRATVQAHLAKPEWRVEMVVTAAL
;
A
#
# COMPACT_ATOMS: atom_id res chain seq x y z
N MET A 1 -16.85 -6.49 16.44
CA MET A 1 -17.64 -6.19 15.23
C MET A 1 -16.69 -5.64 14.16
N VAL A 2 -16.86 -6.05 12.93
CA VAL A 2 -16.03 -5.56 11.83
C VAL A 2 -16.59 -4.25 11.30
N GLN A 3 -15.74 -3.23 11.25
CA GLN A 3 -16.07 -1.95 10.61
C GLN A 3 -15.45 -1.93 9.21
N ARG A 4 -16.24 -1.53 8.21
CA ARG A 4 -15.79 -1.49 6.81
C ARG A 4 -15.93 -0.09 6.24
N PHE A 5 -14.99 0.27 5.34
CA PHE A 5 -14.92 1.57 4.68
C PHE A 5 -15.07 1.40 3.17
N ASP A 6 -15.88 2.26 2.56
CA ASP A 6 -16.05 2.32 1.11
C ASP A 6 -16.48 0.95 0.55
N VAL A 7 -17.54 0.40 1.12
CA VAL A 7 -18.05 -0.92 0.74
C VAL A 7 -18.64 -0.86 -0.67
N GLY A 8 -18.08 -1.68 -1.56
CA GLY A 8 -18.59 -1.87 -2.91
C GLY A 8 -19.10 -3.29 -3.12
N PRO A 9 -19.50 -3.63 -4.35
CA PRO A 9 -20.01 -4.98 -4.63
C PRO A 9 -18.95 -6.06 -4.62
N ARG A 10 -17.66 -5.71 -4.74
CA ARG A 10 -16.55 -6.68 -4.77
C ARG A 10 -15.65 -6.61 -3.56
N LEU A 11 -15.46 -5.41 -3.01
CA LEU A 11 -14.52 -5.22 -1.91
C LEU A 11 -14.87 -3.98 -1.09
N SER A 12 -14.27 -3.90 0.09
CA SER A 12 -14.15 -2.67 0.88
C SER A 12 -12.72 -2.17 0.78
N GLU A 13 -12.51 -0.85 0.82
CA GLU A 13 -11.16 -0.29 0.80
C GLU A 13 -10.38 -0.59 2.07
N MET A 14 -11.07 -0.76 3.19
CA MET A 14 -10.44 -1.04 4.48
C MET A 14 -11.43 -1.72 5.42
N ALA A 15 -10.93 -2.58 6.29
CA ALA A 15 -11.69 -3.14 7.40
C ALA A 15 -10.92 -2.97 8.70
N ILE A 16 -11.65 -2.69 9.79
CA ILE A 16 -11.07 -2.55 11.13
C ILE A 16 -11.70 -3.59 12.05
N HIS A 17 -10.86 -4.29 12.80
CA HIS A 17 -11.29 -5.25 13.80
C HIS A 17 -10.20 -5.46 14.85
N ASN A 18 -10.58 -5.44 16.12
CA ASN A 18 -9.67 -5.70 17.25
C ASN A 18 -8.37 -4.88 17.23
N GLY A 19 -8.49 -3.58 16.95
CA GLY A 19 -7.34 -2.68 16.99
C GLY A 19 -6.41 -2.77 15.78
N VAL A 20 -6.84 -3.44 14.72
CA VAL A 20 -6.06 -3.62 13.49
C VAL A 20 -6.88 -3.15 12.29
N CYS A 21 -6.26 -2.41 11.39
CA CYS A 21 -6.85 -2.05 10.11
C CYS A 21 -6.16 -2.82 8.97
N TYR A 22 -7.00 -3.33 8.07
CA TYR A 22 -6.61 -4.12 6.91
C TYR A 22 -7.02 -3.36 5.67
N LEU A 23 -6.04 -2.94 4.87
CA LEU A 23 -6.30 -2.20 3.65
C LEU A 23 -6.40 -3.16 2.47
N ALA A 24 -7.31 -2.87 1.55
CA ALA A 24 -7.33 -3.52 0.25
C ALA A 24 -6.05 -3.20 -0.51
N GLY A 25 -5.73 -3.98 -1.54
CA GLY A 25 -4.58 -3.71 -2.39
C GLY A 25 -4.67 -2.33 -3.01
N GLN A 26 -3.66 -1.49 -2.77
CA GLN A 26 -3.60 -0.14 -3.31
C GLN A 26 -2.80 -0.14 -4.60
N VAL A 27 -3.37 0.47 -5.63
CA VAL A 27 -2.82 0.54 -6.98
C VAL A 27 -2.74 2.01 -7.43
N PRO A 28 -1.91 2.33 -8.44
CA PRO A 28 -1.79 3.71 -8.88
C PRO A 28 -3.09 4.20 -9.52
N GLU A 29 -3.49 5.42 -9.19
CA GLU A 29 -4.63 6.08 -9.80
C GLU A 29 -4.32 6.50 -11.23
N ASP A 30 -3.13 7.05 -11.46
CA ASP A 30 -2.62 7.44 -12.77
C ASP A 30 -1.47 6.51 -13.19
N ALA A 31 -1.79 5.48 -13.95
CA ALA A 31 -0.84 4.48 -14.40
C ALA A 31 0.04 4.93 -15.57
N THR A 32 -0.09 6.19 -16.03
CA THR A 32 0.81 6.76 -17.05
C THR A 32 2.15 7.20 -16.46
N GLN A 33 2.24 7.27 -15.11
CA GLN A 33 3.46 7.62 -14.41
C GLN A 33 4.49 6.48 -14.51
N ASP A 34 5.78 6.82 -14.34
CA ASP A 34 6.83 5.82 -14.21
C ASP A 34 6.74 5.10 -12.84
N MET A 35 7.64 4.18 -12.59
CA MET A 35 7.61 3.39 -11.35
C MET A 35 7.66 4.28 -10.11
N ALA A 36 8.56 5.26 -10.07
CA ALA A 36 8.67 6.17 -8.92
C ALA A 36 7.36 6.92 -8.68
N GLY A 37 6.73 7.44 -9.73
CA GLY A 37 5.45 8.12 -9.66
C GLY A 37 4.33 7.22 -9.19
N GLN A 38 4.27 5.99 -9.70
CA GLN A 38 3.25 5.02 -9.27
C GLN A 38 3.42 4.64 -7.79
N VAL A 39 4.65 4.39 -7.35
CA VAL A 39 4.92 4.09 -5.94
C VAL A 39 4.49 5.26 -5.05
N ALA A 40 4.82 6.48 -5.42
CA ALA A 40 4.42 7.67 -4.66
C ALA A 40 2.89 7.77 -4.52
N GLN A 41 2.15 7.49 -5.59
CA GLN A 41 0.68 7.48 -5.55
C GLN A 41 0.13 6.42 -4.61
N VAL A 42 0.66 5.21 -4.68
CA VAL A 42 0.23 4.10 -3.83
C VAL A 42 0.49 4.42 -2.35
N LEU A 43 1.68 4.94 -2.05
CA LEU A 43 2.02 5.33 -0.67
C LEU A 43 1.12 6.48 -0.18
N GLY A 44 0.79 7.44 -1.03
CA GLY A 44 -0.15 8.51 -0.68
C GLY A 44 -1.55 7.98 -0.39
N ALA A 45 -2.02 7.00 -1.15
CA ALA A 45 -3.31 6.35 -0.89
C ALA A 45 -3.31 5.60 0.44
N ILE A 46 -2.21 4.92 0.77
CA ILE A 46 -2.04 4.24 2.06
C ILE A 46 -2.09 5.27 3.20
N ASP A 47 -1.34 6.38 3.08
CA ASP A 47 -1.37 7.45 4.08
C ASP A 47 -2.80 7.96 4.32
N ALA A 48 -3.56 8.18 3.26
CA ALA A 48 -4.93 8.69 3.36
C ALA A 48 -5.87 7.70 4.06
N LEU A 49 -5.78 6.41 3.72
CA LEU A 49 -6.59 5.38 4.37
C LEU A 49 -6.23 5.23 5.85
N LEU A 50 -4.95 5.19 6.18
CA LEU A 50 -4.51 5.10 7.57
C LEU A 50 -5.00 6.29 8.39
N ALA A 51 -4.94 7.50 7.84
CA ALA A 51 -5.46 8.69 8.51
C ALA A 51 -6.95 8.58 8.81
N ARG A 52 -7.73 8.06 7.87
CA ARG A 52 -9.18 7.81 8.07
C ARG A 52 -9.44 6.83 9.20
N ALA A 53 -8.56 5.88 9.42
CA ALA A 53 -8.66 4.92 10.51
C ALA A 53 -8.17 5.47 11.86
N GLY A 54 -7.60 6.66 11.89
CA GLY A 54 -6.95 7.21 13.07
C GLY A 54 -5.57 6.62 13.33
N SER A 55 -4.95 6.03 12.31
CA SER A 55 -3.62 5.45 12.37
C SER A 55 -2.63 6.28 11.54
N ASP A 56 -1.42 5.81 11.39
CA ASP A 56 -0.40 6.42 10.54
C ASP A 56 0.66 5.38 10.14
N LYS A 57 1.56 5.76 9.24
CA LYS A 57 2.55 4.85 8.67
C LYS A 57 3.58 4.32 9.67
N ARG A 58 3.71 4.91 10.87
CA ARG A 58 4.59 4.38 11.91
C ARG A 58 4.00 3.12 12.56
N LYS A 59 2.72 2.85 12.32
CA LYS A 59 2.00 1.74 12.94
C LYS A 59 1.74 0.58 11.97
N ILE A 60 2.35 0.59 10.80
CA ILE A 60 2.21 -0.50 9.84
C ILE A 60 2.85 -1.77 10.42
N LEU A 61 2.09 -2.86 10.39
CA LEU A 61 2.51 -4.17 10.89
C LEU A 61 3.08 -5.04 9.79
N MET A 62 2.62 -4.88 8.57
CA MET A 62 3.07 -5.63 7.40
C MET A 62 2.71 -4.89 6.12
N CYS A 63 3.63 -4.88 5.16
CA CYS A 63 3.38 -4.42 3.80
C CYS A 63 3.80 -5.50 2.81
N GLN A 64 2.84 -6.08 2.10
CA GLN A 64 3.10 -6.98 0.98
C GLN A 64 3.12 -6.15 -0.30
N ILE A 65 4.20 -6.24 -1.05
CA ILE A 65 4.40 -5.48 -2.29
C ILE A 65 4.48 -6.44 -3.47
N TYR A 66 3.74 -6.12 -4.53
CA TYR A 66 3.78 -6.82 -5.81
C TYR A 66 4.32 -5.85 -6.85
N ILE A 67 5.33 -6.24 -7.61
CA ILE A 67 5.86 -5.43 -8.70
C ILE A 67 5.85 -6.24 -10.01
N LYS A 68 5.54 -5.55 -11.10
CA LYS A 68 5.44 -6.19 -12.41
C LYS A 68 6.81 -6.60 -12.95
N ASP A 69 7.84 -5.78 -12.71
CA ASP A 69 9.18 -5.98 -13.25
C ASP A 69 10.22 -5.79 -12.14
N LEU A 70 11.06 -6.80 -11.93
CA LEU A 70 12.11 -6.71 -10.91
C LEU A 70 13.15 -5.62 -11.23
N ALA A 71 13.28 -5.18 -12.48
CA ALA A 71 14.11 -4.04 -12.84
C ALA A 71 13.67 -2.74 -12.16
N ASP A 72 12.41 -2.66 -11.72
CA ASP A 72 11.86 -1.50 -10.99
C ASP A 72 12.17 -1.51 -9.48
N PHE A 73 12.83 -2.54 -8.98
CA PHE A 73 13.12 -2.67 -7.56
C PHE A 73 13.92 -1.48 -6.99
N PRO A 74 15.00 -1.00 -7.65
CA PRO A 74 15.72 0.17 -7.15
C PRO A 74 14.86 1.43 -7.05
N ALA A 75 13.97 1.68 -8.00
CA ALA A 75 13.06 2.83 -7.97
C ALA A 75 12.05 2.71 -6.81
N LEU A 76 11.50 1.51 -6.58
CA LEU A 76 10.66 1.24 -5.43
C LEU A 76 11.39 1.57 -4.13
N ASN A 77 12.60 1.05 -3.96
CA ASN A 77 13.36 1.24 -2.73
C ASN A 77 13.69 2.71 -2.47
N ALA A 78 14.02 3.48 -3.50
CA ALA A 78 14.32 4.90 -3.34
C ALA A 78 13.12 5.69 -2.80
N VAL A 79 11.92 5.47 -3.35
CA VAL A 79 10.71 6.15 -2.89
C VAL A 79 10.28 5.65 -1.51
N TRP A 80 10.36 4.34 -1.28
CA TRP A 80 10.03 3.71 0.00
C TRP A 80 10.90 4.25 1.13
N GLU A 81 12.21 4.29 0.93
CA GLU A 81 13.16 4.74 1.95
C GLU A 81 12.93 6.20 2.34
N ALA A 82 12.55 7.04 1.37
CA ALA A 82 12.21 8.45 1.64
C ALA A 82 10.86 8.61 2.37
N TRP A 83 9.95 7.65 2.21
CA TRP A 83 8.61 7.70 2.81
C TRP A 83 8.57 7.09 4.23
N VAL A 84 9.31 6.02 4.47
CA VAL A 84 9.30 5.32 5.75
C VAL A 84 9.90 6.21 6.85
N PRO A 85 9.20 6.39 7.99
CA PRO A 85 9.78 7.14 9.11
C PRO A 85 10.98 6.41 9.71
N ALA A 86 12.04 7.16 10.00
CA ALA A 86 13.26 6.59 10.58
C ALA A 86 12.94 5.84 11.87
N GLY A 87 13.44 4.61 11.98
CA GLY A 87 13.21 3.74 13.12
C GLY A 87 11.87 3.02 13.13
N HIS A 88 11.01 3.21 12.11
CA HIS A 88 9.67 2.62 12.04
C HIS A 88 9.42 1.84 10.76
N ALA A 89 10.47 1.38 10.08
CA ALA A 89 10.30 0.57 8.87
C ALA A 89 9.52 -0.71 9.19
N PRO A 90 8.41 -0.98 8.51
CA PRO A 90 7.62 -2.18 8.79
C PRO A 90 8.23 -3.42 8.16
N PRO A 91 7.85 -4.61 8.66
CA PRO A 91 8.11 -5.84 7.91
C PRO A 91 7.53 -5.72 6.50
N ARG A 92 8.29 -6.16 5.51
CA ARG A 92 7.95 -6.01 4.10
C ARG A 92 8.36 -7.25 3.31
N ALA A 93 7.56 -7.63 2.33
CA ALA A 93 7.96 -8.61 1.33
C ALA A 93 7.61 -8.06 -0.05
N THR A 94 8.50 -8.27 -1.02
CA THR A 94 8.30 -7.82 -2.39
C THR A 94 8.45 -9.01 -3.33
N VAL A 95 7.42 -9.25 -4.16
CA VAL A 95 7.43 -10.33 -5.14
C VAL A 95 7.06 -9.78 -6.52
N GLN A 96 7.54 -10.46 -7.55
CA GLN A 96 7.13 -10.17 -8.93
C GLN A 96 5.80 -10.86 -9.21
N ALA A 97 4.88 -10.14 -9.84
CA ALA A 97 3.57 -10.70 -10.19
C ALA A 97 2.98 -9.94 -11.39
N HIS A 98 2.14 -10.63 -12.15
CA HIS A 98 1.23 -9.96 -13.08
C HIS A 98 0.11 -9.31 -12.28
N LEU A 99 -0.13 -8.03 -12.51
CA LEU A 99 -1.20 -7.29 -11.84
C LEU A 99 -2.46 -7.30 -12.70
N ALA A 100 -3.59 -6.89 -12.12
CA ALA A 100 -4.88 -6.97 -12.80
C ALA A 100 -4.95 -6.11 -14.06
N LYS A 101 -4.21 -4.99 -14.09
CA LYS A 101 -4.08 -4.16 -15.29
C LYS A 101 -2.62 -4.13 -15.74
N PRO A 102 -2.34 -4.27 -17.06
CA PRO A 102 -0.96 -4.36 -17.54
C PRO A 102 -0.16 -3.07 -17.35
N GLU A 103 -0.78 -1.92 -17.23
CA GLU A 103 -0.12 -0.64 -17.01
C GLU A 103 0.27 -0.41 -15.54
N TRP A 104 -0.27 -1.19 -14.60
CA TRP A 104 0.14 -1.11 -13.20
C TRP A 104 1.51 -1.75 -13.00
N ARG A 105 2.42 -1.02 -12.37
CA ARG A 105 3.76 -1.50 -12.06
C ARG A 105 3.92 -1.96 -10.62
N VAL A 106 3.00 -1.55 -9.74
CA VAL A 106 3.08 -1.83 -8.31
C VAL A 106 1.70 -1.94 -7.70
N GLU A 107 1.58 -2.82 -6.71
CA GLU A 107 0.42 -2.92 -5.81
C GLU A 107 0.92 -3.22 -4.41
N MET A 108 0.32 -2.60 -3.40
CA MET A 108 0.69 -2.82 -2.00
C MET A 108 -0.52 -3.16 -1.15
N VAL A 109 -0.34 -4.16 -0.27
CA VAL A 109 -1.36 -4.57 0.71
C VAL A 109 -0.79 -4.32 2.10
N VAL A 110 -1.47 -3.48 2.88
CA VAL A 110 -0.99 -3.01 4.19
C VAL A 110 -1.93 -3.45 5.30
N THR A 111 -1.33 -3.89 6.39
CA THR A 111 -2.00 -4.14 7.67
C THR A 111 -1.32 -3.24 8.71
N ALA A 112 -2.10 -2.53 9.52
CA ALA A 112 -1.57 -1.59 10.50
C ALA A 112 -2.34 -1.66 11.83
N ALA A 113 -1.66 -1.27 12.90
CA ALA A 113 -2.30 -1.07 14.19
C ALA A 113 -3.02 0.29 14.21
N LEU A 114 -4.02 0.39 15.05
CA LEU A 114 -4.69 1.68 15.32
C LEU A 114 -3.92 2.53 16.33
#